data_b6c2a205263fba071d49820d03b96b29
#
_entry.id   b6c2a205263fba071d49820d03b96b29
#
_cell.length_a   1.000
_cell.length_b   1.000
_cell.length_c   1.000
_cell.angle_alpha   90.00
_cell.angle_beta   90.00
_cell.angle_gamma   90.00
#
_symmetry.space_group_name_H-M   'P 1'
#
loop_
_entity.id
_entity.type
_entity.pdbx_description
1 polymer ?
#
loop_
_entity_poly.entity_id
_entity_poly.type
_entity_poly.pdbx_seq_one_letter_code
_entity_poly.pdbx_strand_id
1 'polypeptide(L)'
;AEKRLTETRATHAATGQGFHGYEIHIGRSDGPDRARPFAHVEGRPEGAESACGRVQGSYLHGMFRDDAFRAAWLGGFGVASEGGYDAGVETTLDALADHLEIHLDVAGLLVCAR
;
A
#
# COMPACT_ATOMS: atom_id res chain seq x y z
N ALA A 1 -10.58 -9.29 -21.10
CA ALA A 1 -9.62 -9.26 -19.98
C ALA A 1 -10.43 -9.11 -18.71
N GLU A 2 -10.26 -10.01 -17.78
CA GLU A 2 -10.96 -10.01 -16.50
C GLU A 2 -10.12 -9.20 -15.50
N LYS A 3 -10.72 -8.20 -14.87
CA LYS A 3 -10.09 -7.45 -13.78
C LYS A 3 -10.10 -8.34 -12.53
N ARG A 4 -8.93 -8.61 -11.97
CA ARG A 4 -8.79 -9.31 -10.69
C ARG A 4 -8.39 -8.31 -9.62
N LEU A 5 -9.06 -8.37 -8.49
CA LEU A 5 -8.68 -7.74 -7.24
C LEU A 5 -8.41 -8.86 -6.26
N THR A 6 -7.16 -9.01 -5.84
CA THR A 6 -6.77 -10.06 -4.89
C THR A 6 -5.90 -9.42 -3.81
N GLU A 7 -6.36 -9.54 -2.57
CA GLU A 7 -5.49 -9.25 -1.42
C GLU A 7 -4.39 -10.30 -1.37
N THR A 8 -3.15 -9.86 -1.21
CA THR A 8 -2.00 -10.74 -1.28
C THR A 8 -0.88 -10.32 -0.33
N ARG A 9 -0.04 -11.30 -0.02
CA ARG A 9 1.21 -11.07 0.71
C ARG A 9 2.38 -11.18 -0.25
N ALA A 10 3.28 -10.21 -0.20
CA ALA A 10 4.48 -10.17 -1.02
C ALA A 10 5.73 -9.99 -0.16
N THR A 11 6.88 -10.31 -0.76
CA THR A 11 8.20 -10.06 -0.18
C THR A 11 8.98 -9.17 -1.15
N HIS A 12 9.46 -8.03 -0.68
CA HIS A 12 10.27 -7.10 -1.47
C HIS A 12 11.62 -7.74 -1.83
N ALA A 13 11.98 -7.72 -3.09
CA ALA A 13 13.14 -8.45 -3.58
C ALA A 13 14.46 -7.90 -3.00
N ALA A 14 14.60 -6.58 -2.87
CA ALA A 14 15.85 -5.96 -2.43
C ALA A 14 16.05 -6.01 -0.90
N THR A 15 14.99 -5.83 -0.10
CA THR A 15 15.12 -5.76 1.37
C THR A 15 14.76 -7.05 2.08
N GLY A 16 14.06 -7.99 1.40
CA GLY A 16 13.49 -9.18 2.03
C GLY A 16 12.30 -8.90 2.95
N GLN A 17 11.83 -7.64 3.04
CA GLN A 17 10.71 -7.27 3.90
C GLN A 17 9.39 -7.76 3.30
N GLY A 18 8.61 -8.47 4.12
CA GLY A 18 7.25 -8.86 3.78
C GLY A 18 6.28 -7.69 3.93
N PHE A 19 5.24 -7.65 3.10
CA PHE A 19 4.17 -6.66 3.17
C PHE A 19 2.85 -7.20 2.61
N HIS A 20 1.76 -6.51 2.92
CA HIS A 20 0.44 -6.77 2.36
C HIS A 20 0.09 -5.73 1.30
N GLY A 21 -0.69 -6.15 0.32
CA GLY A 21 -1.18 -5.28 -0.73
C GLY A 21 -2.28 -5.92 -1.55
N TYR A 22 -2.72 -5.20 -2.57
CA TYR A 22 -3.73 -5.68 -3.51
C TYR A 22 -3.11 -5.77 -4.90
N GLU A 23 -3.17 -6.91 -5.54
CA GLU A 23 -2.79 -7.05 -6.95
C GLU A 23 -3.97 -6.63 -7.81
N ILE A 24 -3.84 -5.49 -8.51
CA ILE A 24 -4.88 -4.96 -9.40
C ILE A 24 -4.23 -4.55 -10.71
N HIS A 25 -4.51 -5.30 -11.77
CA HIS A 25 -4.10 -4.88 -13.11
C HIS A 25 -4.98 -5.49 -14.20
N ILE A 26 -4.95 -4.84 -15.39
CA ILE A 26 -5.49 -5.37 -16.63
C ILE A 26 -4.35 -5.35 -17.63
N GLY A 27 -4.09 -6.50 -18.26
CA GLY A 27 -3.01 -6.62 -19.22
C GLY A 27 -1.77 -7.28 -18.65
N ARG A 28 -0.69 -7.22 -19.42
CA ARG A 28 0.58 -7.87 -19.12
C ARG A 28 1.73 -6.96 -19.50
N SER A 29 2.61 -6.67 -18.56
CA SER A 29 3.87 -5.98 -18.83
C SER A 29 4.94 -6.97 -19.25
N ASP A 30 5.79 -6.56 -20.18
CA ASP A 30 6.93 -7.32 -20.65
C ASP A 30 8.14 -6.39 -20.83
N GLY A 31 9.32 -6.96 -20.96
CA GLY A 31 10.55 -6.23 -21.19
C GLY A 31 11.73 -6.74 -20.35
N PRO A 32 12.97 -6.28 -20.65
CA PRO A 32 14.20 -6.79 -20.04
C PRO A 32 14.27 -6.52 -18.52
N ASP A 33 13.63 -5.47 -18.03
CA ASP A 33 13.65 -5.12 -16.61
C ASP A 33 12.85 -6.10 -15.73
N ARG A 34 11.97 -6.90 -16.33
CA ARG A 34 11.27 -8.01 -15.66
C ARG A 34 12.20 -9.10 -15.11
N ALA A 35 13.45 -9.17 -15.60
CA ALA A 35 14.46 -10.05 -15.03
C ALA A 35 14.92 -9.61 -13.62
N ARG A 36 14.57 -8.39 -13.20
CA ARG A 36 14.80 -7.84 -11.87
C ARG A 36 13.45 -7.51 -11.24
N PRO A 37 12.81 -8.46 -10.58
CA PRO A 37 11.49 -8.25 -9.97
C PRO A 37 11.58 -7.26 -8.81
N PHE A 38 10.54 -6.46 -8.64
CA PHE A 38 10.37 -5.60 -7.47
C PHE A 38 10.06 -6.42 -6.21
N ALA A 39 9.21 -7.43 -6.36
CA ALA A 39 8.77 -8.27 -5.26
C ALA A 39 8.48 -9.71 -5.73
N HIS A 40 8.22 -10.57 -4.76
CA HIS A 40 7.71 -11.93 -4.99
C HIS A 40 6.38 -12.12 -4.28
N VAL A 41 5.36 -12.55 -5.01
CA VAL A 41 4.04 -12.92 -4.51
C VAL A 41 3.93 -14.44 -4.57
N GLU A 42 3.85 -15.11 -3.43
CA GLU A 42 3.81 -16.58 -3.36
C GLU A 42 4.95 -17.26 -4.16
N GLY A 43 6.15 -16.65 -4.13
CA GLY A 43 7.32 -17.11 -4.89
C GLY A 43 7.33 -16.71 -6.38
N ARG A 44 6.26 -16.17 -6.92
CA ARG A 44 6.17 -15.67 -8.29
C ARG A 44 6.76 -14.25 -8.39
N PRO A 45 7.67 -13.98 -9.35
CA PRO A 45 8.21 -12.62 -9.53
C PRO A 45 7.11 -11.65 -9.97
N GLU A 46 7.11 -10.47 -9.35
CA GLU A 46 6.15 -9.40 -9.58
C GLU A 46 6.90 -8.08 -9.73
N GLY A 47 6.36 -7.19 -10.60
CA GLY A 47 6.94 -5.90 -10.87
C GLY A 47 8.25 -5.97 -11.65
N ALA A 48 8.96 -4.86 -11.67
CA ALA A 48 10.24 -4.73 -12.36
C ALA A 48 11.08 -3.60 -11.76
N GLU A 49 12.39 -3.72 -11.86
CA GLU A 49 13.34 -2.69 -11.49
C GLU A 49 14.30 -2.42 -12.66
N SER A 50 14.56 -1.14 -12.95
CA SER A 50 15.54 -0.74 -13.95
C SER A 50 16.96 -1.16 -13.56
N ALA A 51 17.84 -1.31 -14.53
CA ALA A 51 19.23 -1.71 -14.29
C ALA A 51 20.01 -0.76 -13.36
N CYS A 52 19.61 0.51 -13.28
CA CYS A 52 20.21 1.50 -12.37
C CYS A 52 19.53 1.59 -11.01
N GLY A 53 18.47 0.79 -10.74
CA GLY A 53 17.74 0.79 -9.47
C GLY A 53 16.86 2.01 -9.21
N ARG A 54 16.83 2.98 -10.13
CA ARG A 54 16.13 4.27 -9.90
C ARG A 54 14.67 4.29 -10.33
N VAL A 55 14.25 3.32 -11.10
CA VAL A 55 12.87 3.18 -11.57
C VAL A 55 12.37 1.81 -11.14
N GLN A 56 11.32 1.80 -10.36
CA GLN A 56 10.67 0.59 -9.87
C GLN A 56 9.19 0.65 -10.23
N GLY A 57 8.62 -0.47 -10.59
CA GLY A 57 7.20 -0.59 -10.94
C GLY A 57 6.61 -1.87 -10.40
N SER A 58 5.38 -1.78 -9.90
CA SER A 58 4.63 -2.90 -9.34
C SER A 58 3.14 -2.73 -9.61
N TYR A 59 2.43 -3.86 -9.69
CA TYR A 59 0.97 -3.91 -9.70
C TYR A 59 0.36 -4.08 -8.30
N LEU A 60 1.22 -4.09 -7.25
CA LEU A 60 0.80 -4.19 -5.87
C LEU A 60 0.44 -2.80 -5.33
N HIS A 61 -0.82 -2.61 -5.04
CA HIS A 61 -1.36 -1.38 -4.45
C HIS A 61 -1.39 -1.49 -2.92
N GLY A 62 -1.33 -0.35 -2.24
CA GLY A 62 -1.47 -0.27 -0.79
C GLY A 62 -0.24 -0.67 0.01
N MET A 63 0.86 -1.09 -0.62
CA MET A 63 2.06 -1.62 0.03
C MET A 63 2.70 -0.65 1.05
N PHE A 64 2.63 0.66 0.80
CA PHE A 64 3.19 1.67 1.71
C PHE A 64 2.34 1.94 2.96
N ARG A 65 1.17 1.31 3.07
CA ARG A 65 0.40 1.27 4.31
C ARG A 65 1.09 0.40 5.36
N ASP A 66 1.83 -0.63 4.94
CA ASP A 66 2.66 -1.45 5.83
C ASP A 66 3.85 -0.64 6.34
N ASP A 67 3.86 -0.36 7.63
CA ASP A 67 4.88 0.48 8.28
C ASP A 67 6.27 -0.12 8.19
N ALA A 68 6.39 -1.44 8.33
CA ALA A 68 7.67 -2.13 8.30
C ALA A 68 8.27 -2.13 6.89
N PHE A 69 7.44 -2.38 5.88
CA PHE A 69 7.87 -2.28 4.47
C PHE A 69 8.26 -0.84 4.13
N ARG A 70 7.43 0.13 4.48
CA ARG A 70 7.71 1.56 4.20
C ARG A 70 9.03 1.99 4.84
N ALA A 71 9.28 1.60 6.09
CA ALA A 71 10.52 1.90 6.79
C ALA A 71 11.74 1.25 6.12
N ALA A 72 11.64 -0.02 5.74
CA ALA A 72 12.72 -0.73 5.06
C ALA A 72 13.03 -0.14 3.68
N TRP A 73 11.99 0.23 2.92
CA TRP A 73 12.12 0.81 1.59
C TRP A 73 12.74 2.21 1.64
N LEU A 74 12.24 3.09 2.52
CA LEU A 74 12.79 4.44 2.72
C LEU A 74 14.20 4.40 3.30
N GLY A 75 14.50 3.43 4.17
CA GLY A 75 15.84 3.20 4.70
C GLY A 75 16.89 2.96 3.62
N GLY A 76 16.51 2.34 2.49
CA GLY A 76 17.36 2.19 1.31
C GLY A 76 17.80 3.52 0.69
N PHE A 77 17.08 4.61 0.96
CA PHE A 77 17.43 5.98 0.53
C PHE A 77 18.02 6.83 1.66
N GLY A 78 18.31 6.22 2.81
CA GLY A 78 18.80 6.94 4.00
C GLY A 78 17.74 7.81 4.69
N VAL A 79 16.45 7.53 4.45
CA VAL A 79 15.33 8.27 5.02
C VAL A 79 14.66 7.44 6.12
N ALA A 80 14.51 8.02 7.31
CA ALA A 80 13.72 7.43 8.37
C ALA A 80 12.22 7.55 8.05
N SER A 81 11.45 6.50 8.35
CA SER A 81 9.99 6.53 8.29
C SER A 81 9.42 6.67 9.69
N GLU A 82 8.53 7.62 9.88
CA GLU A 82 7.65 7.63 11.04
C GLU A 82 6.60 6.53 10.84
N GLY A 83 6.51 5.61 11.81
CA GLY A 83 5.53 4.53 11.81
C GLY A 83 4.11 5.01 12.10
N GLY A 84 3.15 4.08 12.13
CA GLY A 84 1.80 4.35 12.62
C GLY A 84 0.85 4.94 11.58
N TYR A 85 0.96 4.54 10.31
CA TYR A 85 0.03 5.01 9.27
C TYR A 85 -1.44 4.78 9.66
N ASP A 86 -1.79 3.55 10.04
CA ASP A 86 -3.16 3.22 10.42
C ASP A 86 -3.59 3.93 11.70
N ALA A 87 -2.72 4.01 12.71
CA ALA A 87 -2.99 4.76 13.93
C ALA A 87 -3.21 6.26 13.67
N GLY A 88 -2.46 6.85 12.73
CA GLY A 88 -2.65 8.24 12.30
C GLY A 88 -4.00 8.45 11.59
N VAL A 89 -4.42 7.50 10.76
CA VAL A 89 -5.74 7.53 10.11
C VAL A 89 -6.85 7.45 11.16
N GLU A 90 -6.79 6.51 12.11
CA GLU A 90 -7.79 6.36 13.17
C GLU A 90 -7.89 7.63 14.02
N THR A 91 -6.75 8.20 14.46
CA THR A 91 -6.74 9.46 15.20
C THR A 91 -7.39 10.60 14.43
N THR A 92 -7.18 10.65 13.11
CA THR A 92 -7.79 11.68 12.24
C THR A 92 -9.30 11.47 12.10
N LEU A 93 -9.74 10.21 12.00
CA LEU A 93 -11.17 9.87 11.93
C LEU A 93 -11.89 10.17 13.24
N ASP A 94 -11.28 9.88 14.38
CA ASP A 94 -11.82 10.23 15.70
C ASP A 94 -11.98 11.75 15.85
N ALA A 95 -10.95 12.52 15.48
CA ALA A 95 -11.01 13.98 15.50
C ALA A 95 -12.09 14.53 14.55
N LEU A 96 -12.29 13.90 13.40
CA LEU A 96 -13.38 14.27 12.48
C LEU A 96 -14.75 13.94 13.08
N ALA A 97 -14.91 12.79 13.74
CA ALA A 97 -16.15 12.43 14.41
C ALA A 97 -16.50 13.44 15.51
N ASP A 98 -15.56 13.78 16.37
CA ASP A 98 -15.70 14.81 17.40
C ASP A 98 -16.13 16.16 16.80
N HIS A 99 -15.49 16.56 15.69
CA HIS A 99 -15.82 17.79 14.98
C HIS A 99 -17.26 17.77 14.46
N LEU A 100 -17.69 16.65 13.89
CA LEU A 100 -19.06 16.51 13.36
C LEU A 100 -20.10 16.56 14.49
N GLU A 101 -19.84 15.91 15.63
CA GLU A 101 -20.75 15.91 16.79
C GLU A 101 -20.94 17.31 17.41
N ILE A 102 -19.90 18.17 17.33
CA ILE A 102 -19.97 19.55 17.82
C ILE A 102 -20.79 20.44 16.87
N HIS A 103 -20.74 20.19 15.56
CA HIS A 103 -21.29 21.11 14.54
C HIS A 103 -22.57 20.63 13.87
N LEU A 104 -22.97 19.38 14.07
CA LEU A 104 -24.18 18.77 13.46
C LEU A 104 -25.03 18.08 14.52
N ASP A 105 -26.34 18.08 14.32
CA ASP A 105 -27.25 17.20 15.04
C ASP A 105 -27.16 15.77 14.49
N VAL A 106 -26.08 15.07 14.83
CA VAL A 106 -25.83 13.70 14.37
C VAL A 106 -26.94 12.75 14.83
N ALA A 107 -27.45 12.94 16.04
CA ALA A 107 -28.54 12.12 16.58
C ALA A 107 -29.85 12.28 15.75
N GLY A 108 -30.17 13.52 15.38
CA GLY A 108 -31.33 13.82 14.50
C GLY A 108 -31.16 13.23 13.11
N LEU A 109 -29.95 13.31 12.52
CA LEU A 109 -29.63 12.70 11.23
C LEU A 109 -29.83 11.18 11.24
N LEU A 110 -29.37 10.49 12.29
CA LEU A 110 -29.53 9.04 12.44
C LEU A 110 -30.98 8.62 12.61
N VAL A 111 -31.82 9.45 13.22
CA VAL A 111 -33.27 9.21 13.31
C VAL A 111 -33.94 9.30 11.93
N CYS A 112 -33.51 10.28 11.11
CA CYS A 112 -34.06 10.46 9.75
C CYS A 112 -33.60 9.39 8.75
N ALA A 113 -32.52 8.68 9.04
CA ALA A 113 -31.91 7.66 8.17
C ALA A 113 -32.55 6.25 8.34
N ARG A 114 -33.61 6.11 9.15
CA ARG A 114 -34.32 4.84 9.43
C ARG A 114 -35.51 4.62 8.53
#